data_a4385e94814fdb0561af3f9d30ee0880
#
_entry.id   a4385e94814fdb0561af3f9d30ee0880
#
_cell.length_a   1.000
_cell.length_b   1.000
_cell.length_c   1.000
_cell.angle_alpha   90.00
_cell.angle_beta   90.00
_cell.angle_gamma   90.00
#
_symmetry.space_group_name_H-M   'P 1'
#
loop_
_entity.id
_entity.type
_entity.pdbx_description
1 polymer ?
#
loop_
_entity_poly.entity_id
_entity_poly.type
_entity_poly.pdbx_seq_one_letter_code
_entity_poly.pdbx_strand_id
1 'polypeptide(L)'
;MRRPQADNPAAPPAGTRLCAVSELGDPGARGFRFRAGEALFAAFLVREGSEVRGWIDSCPHNGWPLAVMDDLYLTRTGDRILCAAHGAVFRLGDGVCTAGPCAGEALTPWPVAVRNGWVETA
;
A
#
# COMPACT_ATOMS: atom_id res chain seq x y z
N MET A 1 -7.62 -8.36 17.57
CA MET A 1 -6.39 -7.83 16.93
C MET A 1 -6.61 -6.42 16.46
N ARG A 2 -5.73 -5.53 16.77
CA ARG A 2 -5.86 -4.12 16.39
C ARG A 2 -5.41 -3.89 14.96
N ARG A 3 -6.14 -3.05 14.25
CA ARG A 3 -5.78 -2.68 12.88
C ARG A 3 -4.78 -1.53 12.94
N PRO A 4 -3.65 -1.59 12.20
CA PRO A 4 -2.66 -0.52 12.24
C PRO A 4 -3.23 0.86 11.96
N GLN A 5 -4.11 1.00 10.96
CA GLN A 5 -4.69 2.28 10.62
C GLN A 5 -5.69 2.80 11.65
N ALA A 6 -6.39 1.90 12.37
CA ALA A 6 -7.40 2.31 13.34
C ALA A 6 -6.79 2.78 14.66
N ASP A 7 -5.66 2.18 15.05
CA ASP A 7 -5.03 2.43 16.35
C ASP A 7 -3.79 3.31 16.27
N ASN A 8 -3.40 3.70 15.07
CA ASN A 8 -2.17 4.45 14.86
C ASN A 8 -2.46 5.95 14.88
N PRO A 9 -1.93 6.70 15.86
CA PRO A 9 -2.17 8.14 15.93
C PRO A 9 -1.60 8.92 14.75
N ALA A 10 -0.69 8.33 13.98
CA ALA A 10 -0.13 8.97 12.79
C ALA A 10 -0.98 8.73 11.54
N ALA A 11 -1.99 7.86 11.60
CA ALA A 11 -2.85 7.60 10.45
C ALA A 11 -3.61 8.86 10.06
N PRO A 12 -3.63 9.23 8.76
CA PRO A 12 -4.35 10.43 8.33
C PRO A 12 -5.87 10.25 8.50
N PRO A 13 -6.59 11.32 8.85
CA PRO A 13 -8.05 11.22 8.98
C PRO A 13 -8.71 10.96 7.63
N ALA A 14 -9.92 10.42 7.66
CA ALA A 14 -10.70 10.18 6.45
C ALA A 14 -10.89 11.49 5.68
N GLY A 15 -10.84 11.42 4.36
CA GLY A 15 -10.98 12.59 3.51
C GLY A 15 -9.68 13.32 3.23
N THR A 16 -8.54 12.79 3.70
CA THR A 16 -7.24 13.39 3.43
C THR A 16 -6.87 13.17 1.97
N ARG A 17 -6.59 14.24 1.23
CA ARG A 17 -6.16 14.16 -0.15
C ARG A 17 -4.70 13.71 -0.21
N LEU A 18 -4.41 12.69 -1.02
CA LEU A 18 -3.09 12.09 -1.08
C LEU A 18 -2.31 12.52 -2.33
N CYS A 19 -2.88 12.28 -3.50
CA CYS A 19 -2.24 12.64 -4.77
C CYS A 19 -3.27 12.57 -5.89
N ALA A 20 -2.92 13.10 -7.06
CA ALA A 20 -3.73 12.90 -8.25
C ALA A 20 -3.50 11.49 -8.79
N VAL A 21 -4.54 10.88 -9.37
CA VAL A 21 -4.43 9.56 -9.99
C VAL A 21 -3.33 9.57 -11.05
N SER A 22 -3.23 10.66 -11.83
CA SER A 22 -2.24 10.78 -12.90
C SER A 22 -0.80 10.76 -12.40
N GLU A 23 -0.58 11.02 -11.11
CA GLU A 23 0.76 10.99 -10.53
C GLU A 23 1.24 9.58 -10.22
N LEU A 24 0.36 8.58 -10.31
CA LEU A 24 0.73 7.21 -9.94
C LEU A 24 1.35 6.39 -11.06
N GLY A 25 1.16 6.79 -12.31
CA GLY A 25 1.51 5.93 -13.44
C GLY A 25 0.48 4.82 -13.63
N ASP A 26 0.59 4.04 -14.72
CA ASP A 26 -0.36 2.97 -15.02
C ASP A 26 0.33 1.80 -15.76
N PRO A 27 0.63 0.69 -15.07
CA PRO A 27 0.50 0.51 -13.62
C PRO A 27 1.51 1.35 -12.86
N GLY A 28 1.18 1.65 -11.61
CA GLY A 28 2.10 2.44 -10.80
C GLY A 28 1.82 2.29 -9.32
N ALA A 29 2.75 2.77 -8.51
CA ALA A 29 2.64 2.71 -7.07
C ALA A 29 3.36 3.90 -6.44
N ARG A 30 2.92 4.27 -5.23
CA ARG A 30 3.54 5.36 -4.49
C ARG A 30 3.37 5.14 -3.00
N GLY A 31 4.46 5.30 -2.25
CA GLY A 31 4.46 5.17 -0.80
C GLY A 31 4.14 6.48 -0.10
N PHE A 32 3.54 6.36 1.07
CA PHE A 32 3.19 7.49 1.92
C PHE A 32 3.57 7.18 3.34
N ARG A 33 4.13 8.17 4.04
CA ARG A 33 4.49 8.05 5.45
C ARG A 33 3.99 9.27 6.20
N PHE A 34 3.37 9.02 7.35
CA PHE A 34 2.85 10.06 8.23
C PHE A 34 3.40 9.84 9.63
N ARG A 35 3.72 10.92 10.32
CA ARG A 35 4.24 10.86 11.68
C ARG A 35 3.38 11.68 12.63
N ALA A 36 3.26 11.17 13.87
CA ALA A 36 2.67 11.90 14.98
C ALA A 36 3.50 11.54 16.21
N GLY A 37 4.38 12.45 16.64
CA GLY A 37 5.35 12.15 17.68
C GLY A 37 6.29 11.02 17.24
N GLU A 38 6.31 9.94 18.00
CA GLU A 38 7.11 8.76 17.66
C GLU A 38 6.36 7.75 16.81
N ALA A 39 5.06 7.94 16.63
CA ALA A 39 4.25 7.02 15.83
C ALA A 39 4.51 7.27 14.34
N LEU A 40 4.56 6.17 13.57
CA LEU A 40 4.72 6.20 12.14
C LEU A 40 3.59 5.39 11.49
N PHE A 41 2.95 5.98 10.50
CA PHE A 41 1.99 5.28 9.65
C PHE A 41 2.56 5.22 8.24
N ALA A 42 2.77 4.03 7.72
CA ALA A 42 3.31 3.82 6.39
C ALA A 42 2.33 2.99 5.56
N ALA A 43 2.04 3.45 4.36
CA ALA A 43 1.11 2.80 3.46
C ALA A 43 1.51 3.13 2.02
N PHE A 44 0.88 2.48 1.05
CA PHE A 44 1.16 2.78 -0.35
C PHE A 44 -0.10 2.60 -1.19
N LEU A 45 -0.09 3.27 -2.33
CA LEU A 45 -1.15 3.18 -3.33
C LEU A 45 -0.64 2.40 -4.52
N VAL A 46 -1.53 1.63 -5.15
CA VAL A 46 -1.27 0.93 -6.40
C VAL A 46 -2.37 1.32 -7.38
N ARG A 47 -1.98 1.67 -8.59
CA ARG A 47 -2.92 1.99 -9.66
C ARG A 47 -2.84 0.96 -10.76
N GLU A 48 -4.02 0.52 -11.21
CA GLU A 48 -4.17 -0.34 -12.38
C GLU A 48 -5.36 0.17 -13.17
N GLY A 49 -5.12 0.81 -14.31
CA GLY A 49 -6.17 1.45 -15.09
C GLY A 49 -6.82 2.59 -14.31
N SER A 50 -8.14 2.54 -14.16
CA SER A 50 -8.90 3.52 -13.39
C SER A 50 -9.02 3.17 -11.92
N GLU A 51 -8.52 2.00 -11.51
CA GLU A 51 -8.63 1.56 -10.12
C GLU A 51 -7.39 1.91 -9.32
N VAL A 52 -7.61 2.39 -8.10
CA VAL A 52 -6.54 2.68 -7.15
C VAL A 52 -6.88 1.96 -5.85
N ARG A 53 -5.89 1.26 -5.29
CA ARG A 53 -6.04 0.55 -4.04
C ARG A 53 -4.93 0.95 -3.08
N GLY A 54 -5.26 0.99 -1.80
CA GLY A 54 -4.28 1.29 -0.76
C GLY A 54 -4.00 0.07 0.11
N TRP A 55 -2.76 -0.04 0.53
CA TRP A 55 -2.30 -1.13 1.40
C TRP A 55 -1.39 -0.58 2.47
N ILE A 56 -1.46 -1.17 3.67
CA ILE A 56 -0.51 -0.85 4.74
C ILE A 56 0.85 -1.43 4.36
N ASP A 57 1.90 -0.65 4.53
CA ASP A 57 3.26 -1.02 4.14
C ASP A 57 3.90 -1.89 5.23
N SER A 58 3.42 -3.12 5.30
CA SER A 58 3.87 -4.09 6.29
C SER A 58 3.68 -5.49 5.71
N CYS A 59 4.79 -6.19 5.50
CA CYS A 59 4.73 -7.55 4.95
C CYS A 59 4.10 -8.50 5.98
N PRO A 60 3.08 -9.28 5.60
CA PRO A 60 2.47 -10.24 6.53
C PRO A 60 3.47 -11.25 7.10
N HIS A 61 4.57 -11.48 6.39
CA HIS A 61 5.60 -12.43 6.81
C HIS A 61 6.31 -11.97 8.09
N ASN A 62 6.73 -10.71 8.16
CA ASN A 62 7.56 -10.24 9.27
C ASN A 62 7.32 -8.79 9.69
N GLY A 63 6.35 -8.11 9.11
CA GLY A 63 6.03 -6.72 9.44
C GLY A 63 6.97 -5.68 8.83
N TRP A 64 7.94 -6.09 8.03
CA TRP A 64 8.86 -5.16 7.41
C TRP A 64 8.21 -4.38 6.27
N PRO A 65 8.70 -3.17 5.96
CA PRO A 65 8.25 -2.47 4.75
C PRO A 65 8.52 -3.31 3.51
N LEU A 66 7.62 -3.24 2.52
CA LEU A 66 7.75 -4.03 1.30
C LEU A 66 8.86 -3.52 0.39
N ALA A 67 8.99 -2.20 0.27
CA ALA A 67 9.94 -1.61 -0.67
C ALA A 67 11.24 -1.23 0.02
N VAL A 68 12.38 -1.55 -0.61
CA VAL A 68 13.70 -1.12 -0.13
C VAL A 68 14.07 0.24 -0.72
N MET A 69 13.42 0.64 -1.83
CA MET A 69 13.60 1.95 -2.44
C MET A 69 12.23 2.61 -2.57
N ASP A 70 12.21 3.94 -2.50
CA ASP A 70 10.95 4.68 -2.56
C ASP A 70 10.13 4.29 -3.78
N ASP A 71 8.84 4.04 -3.56
CA ASP A 71 7.83 3.76 -4.58
C ASP A 71 8.02 2.48 -5.39
N LEU A 72 9.02 1.67 -5.08
CA LEU A 72 9.26 0.40 -5.78
C LEU A 72 8.49 -0.75 -5.14
N TYR A 73 7.18 -0.78 -5.35
CA TYR A 73 6.29 -1.79 -4.78
C TYR A 73 5.85 -2.84 -5.79
N LEU A 74 6.11 -2.64 -7.07
CA LEU A 74 5.62 -3.54 -8.12
C LEU A 74 6.73 -4.41 -8.67
N THR A 75 6.35 -5.59 -9.17
CA THR A 75 7.26 -6.44 -9.93
C THR A 75 7.64 -5.74 -11.24
N ARG A 76 8.65 -6.26 -11.92
CA ARG A 76 9.12 -5.67 -13.18
C ARG A 76 8.01 -5.54 -14.21
N THR A 77 7.11 -6.51 -14.27
CA THR A 77 5.98 -6.48 -15.22
C THR A 77 4.83 -5.62 -14.75
N GLY A 78 4.83 -5.19 -13.49
CA GLY A 78 3.80 -4.31 -12.94
C GLY A 78 2.49 -4.99 -12.61
N ASP A 79 2.41 -6.31 -12.69
CA ASP A 79 1.17 -7.04 -12.47
C ASP A 79 1.06 -7.65 -11.06
N ARG A 80 2.07 -7.45 -10.22
CA ARG A 80 2.07 -7.95 -8.84
C ARG A 80 2.76 -6.95 -7.93
N ILE A 81 2.43 -7.03 -6.64
CA ILE A 81 3.13 -6.30 -5.59
C ILE A 81 4.26 -7.20 -5.09
N LEU A 82 5.41 -6.62 -4.81
CA LEU A 82 6.60 -7.34 -4.39
C LEU A 82 7.08 -6.88 -3.03
N CYS A 83 7.32 -7.83 -2.13
CA CYS A 83 8.09 -7.56 -0.91
C CYS A 83 9.57 -7.81 -1.21
N ALA A 84 10.37 -6.76 -1.25
CA ALA A 84 11.76 -6.85 -1.67
C ALA A 84 12.63 -7.64 -0.69
N ALA A 85 12.22 -7.75 0.57
CA ALA A 85 13.03 -8.42 1.59
C ALA A 85 13.21 -9.92 1.32
N HIS A 86 12.11 -10.60 0.98
CA HIS A 86 12.16 -12.07 0.80
C HIS A 86 11.44 -12.54 -0.46
N GLY A 87 11.09 -11.63 -1.36
CA GLY A 87 10.52 -11.99 -2.64
C GLY A 87 9.05 -12.42 -2.60
N ALA A 88 8.33 -12.14 -1.52
CA ALA A 88 6.90 -12.43 -1.46
C ALA A 88 6.16 -11.60 -2.52
N VAL A 89 5.20 -12.22 -3.19
CA VAL A 89 4.48 -11.61 -4.31
C VAL A 89 2.98 -11.63 -4.01
N PHE A 90 2.31 -10.49 -4.22
CA PHE A 90 0.90 -10.30 -3.88
C PHE A 90 0.12 -9.86 -5.10
N ARG A 91 -1.15 -10.27 -5.18
CA ARG A 91 -2.04 -9.82 -6.25
C ARG A 91 -2.44 -8.36 -6.04
N LEU A 92 -2.57 -7.61 -7.14
CA LEU A 92 -2.96 -6.19 -7.07
C LEU A 92 -4.38 -6.01 -6.54
N GLY A 93 -5.30 -6.92 -6.91
CA GLY A 93 -6.71 -6.73 -6.64
C GLY A 93 -7.12 -6.96 -5.20
N ASP A 94 -6.57 -7.99 -4.54
CA ASP A 94 -6.97 -8.37 -3.20
C ASP A 94 -5.82 -8.42 -2.19
N GLY A 95 -4.59 -8.21 -2.64
CA GLY A 95 -3.42 -8.21 -1.77
C GLY A 95 -3.03 -9.59 -1.23
N VAL A 96 -3.58 -10.66 -1.77
CA VAL A 96 -3.26 -12.01 -1.30
C VAL A 96 -1.89 -12.44 -1.82
N CYS A 97 -1.06 -12.96 -0.93
CA CYS A 97 0.27 -13.47 -1.27
C CYS A 97 0.13 -14.76 -2.07
N THR A 98 0.70 -14.78 -3.27
CA THR A 98 0.66 -15.92 -4.16
C THR A 98 1.97 -16.70 -4.24
N ALA A 99 3.06 -16.13 -3.73
CA ALA A 99 4.36 -16.78 -3.71
C ALA A 99 5.22 -16.20 -2.62
N GLY A 100 6.11 -17.02 -2.08
CA GLY A 100 7.02 -16.62 -1.03
C GLY A 100 6.59 -17.12 0.34
N PRO A 101 7.26 -16.65 1.42
CA PRO A 101 7.06 -17.23 2.76
C PRO A 101 5.68 -16.96 3.36
N CYS A 102 4.93 -15.98 2.87
CA CYS A 102 3.61 -15.67 3.41
C CYS A 102 2.46 -16.10 2.48
N ALA A 103 2.70 -17.06 1.60
CA ALA A 103 1.67 -17.51 0.66
C ALA A 103 0.36 -17.84 1.38
N GLY A 104 -0.75 -17.31 0.89
CA GLY A 104 -2.07 -17.44 1.49
C GLY A 104 -2.46 -16.32 2.44
N GLU A 105 -1.50 -15.54 2.93
CA GLU A 105 -1.80 -14.37 3.74
C GLU A 105 -2.04 -13.16 2.85
N ALA A 106 -2.57 -12.08 3.42
CA ALA A 106 -2.91 -10.90 2.65
C ALA A 106 -2.37 -9.63 3.30
N LEU A 107 -2.11 -8.63 2.47
CA LEU A 107 -1.82 -7.28 2.93
C LEU A 107 -3.05 -6.69 3.60
N THR A 108 -2.83 -5.77 4.54
CA THR A 108 -3.94 -5.07 5.20
C THR A 108 -4.38 -3.90 4.34
N PRO A 109 -5.67 -3.79 3.99
CA PRO A 109 -6.15 -2.67 3.19
C PRO A 109 -6.01 -1.32 3.90
N TRP A 110 -5.67 -0.30 3.12
CA TRP A 110 -5.75 1.09 3.52
C TRP A 110 -6.90 1.71 2.72
N PRO A 111 -8.04 2.00 3.36
CA PRO A 111 -9.21 2.47 2.62
C PRO A 111 -8.95 3.79 1.93
N VAL A 112 -9.15 3.82 0.62
CA VAL A 112 -9.00 5.02 -0.20
C VAL A 112 -10.12 5.08 -1.22
N ALA A 113 -10.36 6.27 -1.76
CA ALA A 113 -11.35 6.49 -2.80
C ALA A 113 -10.80 7.49 -3.82
N VAL A 114 -11.28 7.38 -5.05
CA VAL A 114 -10.94 8.35 -6.10
C VAL A 114 -12.13 9.30 -6.26
N ARG A 115 -11.84 10.60 -6.19
CA ARG A 115 -12.86 11.64 -6.34
C ARG A 115 -12.29 12.76 -7.21
N ASN A 116 -12.94 12.99 -8.35
CA ASN A 116 -12.54 14.03 -9.30
C ASN A 116 -11.07 13.95 -9.70
N GLY A 117 -10.57 12.71 -9.91
CA GLY A 117 -9.18 12.49 -10.30
C GLY A 117 -8.17 12.54 -9.17
N TRP A 118 -8.63 12.70 -7.92
CA TRP A 118 -7.77 12.72 -6.73
C TRP A 118 -8.00 11.47 -5.89
N VAL A 119 -6.92 10.96 -5.30
CA VAL A 119 -7.01 9.86 -4.34
C VAL A 119 -7.08 10.46 -2.95
N GLU A 120 -8.07 10.02 -2.18
CA GLU A 120 -8.30 10.47 -0.80
C GLU A 120 -8.44 9.26 0.10
N THR A 121 -8.10 9.44 1.38
CA THR A 121 -8.43 8.43 2.39
C THR A 121 -9.96 8.34 2.53
N ALA A 122 -10.44 7.13 2.68
CA ALA A 122 -11.88 6.90 2.81
C ALA A 122 -12.30 6.74 4.26
#